data_9eb936a8ee5b83695d3c9592da6b42ec
#
_entry.id   9eb936a8ee5b83695d3c9592da6b42ec
#
_cell.length_a   1.000
_cell.length_b   1.000
_cell.length_c   1.000
_cell.angle_alpha   90.00
_cell.angle_beta   90.00
_cell.angle_gamma   90.00
#
_symmetry.space_group_name_H-M   'P 1'
#
loop_
_entity.id
_entity.type
_entity.pdbx_description
1 polymer ?
#
loop_
_entity_poly.entity_id
_entity_poly.type
_entity_poly.pdbx_seq_one_letter_code
_entity_poly.pdbx_strand_id
1 'polypeptide(L)'
;MSDLPEQLRAKVSGSSFYAGMRILPKPEREAMFAIYGFCRIVDDIADDETAPRTARAAALDQWRGQIAALYTGGDAGEAGFLAPAVHRFRLEQADFIAVIDGMQMDVDDYIRWPSYSTLDLYCDRVASAVGRLSVRVFGMERDAGIDLSHHLGRALQLTNILRDIDEDAAIG
;
A
#
# COMPACT_ATOMS: atom_id res chain seq x y z
N MET A 1 -0.73 1.67 -18.74
CA MET A 1 -2.12 1.30 -18.35
C MET A 1 -2.61 0.01 -19.04
N SER A 2 -1.83 -0.61 -19.92
CA SER A 2 -2.22 -1.86 -20.61
C SER A 2 -2.26 -3.09 -19.69
N ASP A 3 -1.46 -3.13 -18.63
CA ASP A 3 -1.24 -4.33 -17.83
C ASP A 3 -1.98 -4.34 -16.49
N LEU A 4 -2.65 -3.23 -16.12
CA LEU A 4 -3.50 -3.19 -14.93
C LEU A 4 -4.88 -3.80 -15.22
N PRO A 5 -5.40 -4.68 -14.34
CA PRO A 5 -6.77 -5.19 -14.42
C PRO A 5 -7.78 -4.05 -14.54
N GLU A 6 -8.84 -4.23 -15.35
CA GLU A 6 -9.81 -3.16 -15.67
C GLU A 6 -10.49 -2.59 -14.42
N GLN A 7 -10.82 -3.46 -13.47
CA GLN A 7 -11.40 -3.06 -12.17
C GLN A 7 -10.47 -2.15 -11.37
N LEU A 8 -9.16 -2.40 -11.44
CA LEU A 8 -8.17 -1.59 -10.75
C LEU A 8 -8.01 -0.20 -11.38
N ARG A 9 -8.18 -0.10 -12.70
CA ARG A 9 -8.14 1.19 -13.42
C ARG A 9 -9.24 2.14 -12.95
N ALA A 10 -10.44 1.62 -12.71
CA ALA A 10 -11.56 2.41 -12.20
C ALA A 10 -11.27 2.98 -10.80
N LYS A 11 -10.74 2.15 -9.90
CA LYS A 11 -10.35 2.57 -8.54
C LYS A 11 -9.23 3.60 -8.54
N VAL A 12 -8.20 3.40 -9.37
CA VAL A 12 -7.09 4.36 -9.52
C VAL A 12 -7.58 5.70 -10.03
N SER A 13 -8.50 5.72 -11.01
CA SER A 13 -9.00 6.96 -11.63
C SER A 13 -9.87 7.83 -10.70
N GLY A 14 -10.49 7.24 -9.68
CA GLY A 14 -11.28 7.95 -8.67
C GLY A 14 -10.45 8.55 -7.52
N SER A 15 -9.16 8.26 -7.45
CA SER A 15 -8.28 8.70 -6.38
C SER A 15 -7.90 10.18 -6.49
N SER A 16 -7.79 10.87 -5.34
CA SER A 16 -7.21 12.23 -5.26
C SER A 16 -5.76 12.29 -5.74
N PHE A 17 -5.02 11.17 -5.66
CA PHE A 17 -3.64 11.06 -6.16
C PHE A 17 -3.54 10.88 -7.67
N TYR A 18 -4.65 10.53 -8.34
CA TYR A 18 -4.66 10.23 -9.78
C TYR A 18 -4.14 11.39 -10.64
N ALA A 19 -4.56 12.61 -10.33
CA ALA A 19 -4.13 13.80 -11.06
C ALA A 19 -2.61 14.00 -10.97
N GLY A 20 -2.03 13.81 -9.78
CA GLY A 20 -0.58 13.87 -9.56
C GLY A 20 0.17 12.75 -10.27
N MET A 21 -0.35 11.52 -10.24
CA MET A 21 0.29 10.40 -10.94
C MET A 21 0.25 10.56 -12.48
N ARG A 22 -0.79 11.21 -13.03
CA ARG A 22 -0.95 11.39 -14.49
C ARG A 22 0.13 12.27 -15.14
N ILE A 23 0.69 13.22 -14.40
CA ILE A 23 1.71 14.13 -14.95
C ILE A 23 3.11 13.48 -15.00
N LEU A 24 3.29 12.33 -14.36
CA LEU A 24 4.56 11.61 -14.37
C LEU A 24 4.89 11.07 -15.78
N PRO A 25 6.17 10.93 -16.13
CA PRO A 25 6.57 10.19 -17.32
C PRO A 25 5.97 8.78 -17.32
N LYS A 26 5.78 8.20 -18.51
CA LYS A 26 5.02 6.96 -18.66
C LYS A 26 5.48 5.81 -17.74
N PRO A 27 6.79 5.49 -17.63
CA PRO A 27 7.23 4.38 -16.79
C PRO A 27 6.95 4.60 -15.31
N GLU A 28 7.21 5.82 -14.80
CA GLU A 28 6.97 6.20 -13.41
C GLU A 28 5.48 6.19 -13.10
N ARG A 29 4.67 6.70 -14.02
CA ARG A 29 3.22 6.70 -13.90
C ARG A 29 2.63 5.29 -13.84
N GLU A 30 3.10 4.39 -14.70
CA GLU A 30 2.65 2.99 -14.71
C GLU A 30 3.05 2.27 -13.42
N ALA A 31 4.25 2.52 -12.92
CA ALA A 31 4.71 1.97 -11.65
C ALA A 31 3.87 2.50 -10.46
N MET A 32 3.62 3.81 -10.42
CA MET A 32 2.79 4.40 -9.35
C MET A 32 1.35 3.89 -9.39
N PHE A 33 0.78 3.69 -10.58
CA PHE A 33 -0.54 3.07 -10.71
C PHE A 33 -0.55 1.62 -10.23
N ALA A 34 0.52 0.86 -10.47
CA ALA A 34 0.63 -0.50 -9.96
C ALA A 34 0.75 -0.53 -8.44
N ILE A 35 1.62 0.30 -7.85
CA ILE A 35 1.77 0.42 -6.39
C ILE A 35 0.44 0.84 -5.74
N TYR A 36 -0.21 1.88 -6.26
CA TYR A 36 -1.49 2.33 -5.74
C TYR A 36 -2.58 1.25 -5.86
N GLY A 37 -2.60 0.55 -7.00
CA GLY A 37 -3.51 -0.56 -7.20
C GLY A 37 -3.33 -1.68 -6.18
N PHE A 38 -2.09 -2.05 -5.89
CA PHE A 38 -1.76 -3.01 -4.85
C PHE A 38 -2.27 -2.54 -3.47
N CYS A 39 -1.98 -1.29 -3.09
CA CYS A 39 -2.46 -0.76 -1.82
C CYS A 39 -3.98 -0.84 -1.69
N ARG A 40 -4.72 -0.49 -2.75
CA ARG A 40 -6.18 -0.57 -2.74
C ARG A 40 -6.71 -1.99 -2.65
N ILE A 41 -6.03 -2.98 -3.23
CA ILE A 41 -6.46 -4.37 -3.15
C ILE A 41 -6.33 -4.89 -1.71
N VAL A 42 -5.18 -4.66 -1.06
CA VAL A 42 -4.95 -5.16 0.30
C VAL A 42 -5.77 -4.41 1.34
N ASP A 43 -6.05 -3.13 1.11
CA ASP A 43 -6.96 -2.29 1.87
C ASP A 43 -8.41 -2.83 1.77
N ASP A 44 -8.92 -3.04 0.55
CA ASP A 44 -10.25 -3.61 0.32
C ASP A 44 -10.42 -5.00 0.98
N ILE A 45 -9.35 -5.82 1.06
CA ILE A 45 -9.38 -7.10 1.76
C ILE A 45 -9.54 -6.89 3.26
N ALA A 46 -8.83 -5.92 3.84
CA ALA A 46 -8.91 -5.62 5.26
C ALA A 46 -10.28 -5.02 5.65
N ASP A 47 -10.85 -4.20 4.77
CA ASP A 47 -12.11 -3.48 5.01
C ASP A 47 -13.37 -4.29 4.67
N ASP A 48 -13.24 -5.50 4.11
CA ASP A 48 -14.41 -6.32 3.77
C ASP A 48 -15.09 -6.89 5.02
N GLU A 49 -15.93 -6.09 5.65
CA GLU A 49 -16.73 -6.50 6.82
C GLU A 49 -17.70 -7.66 6.53
N THR A 50 -17.97 -7.96 5.27
CA THR A 50 -18.85 -9.10 4.89
C THR A 50 -18.14 -10.44 4.99
N ALA A 51 -16.79 -10.43 4.91
CA ALA A 51 -15.96 -11.62 5.03
C ALA A 51 -15.54 -11.87 6.50
N PRO A 52 -15.53 -13.13 6.95
CA PRO A 52 -14.99 -13.46 8.26
C PRO A 52 -13.52 -13.02 8.39
N ARG A 53 -13.13 -12.59 9.60
CA ARG A 53 -11.75 -12.20 9.93
C ARG A 53 -10.70 -13.22 9.46
N THR A 54 -10.96 -14.51 9.66
CA THR A 54 -10.07 -15.59 9.22
C THR A 54 -9.90 -15.66 7.70
N ALA A 55 -10.93 -15.34 6.95
CA ALA A 55 -10.86 -15.28 5.48
C ALA A 55 -10.06 -14.07 5.00
N ARG A 56 -10.24 -12.90 5.63
CA ARG A 56 -9.45 -11.69 5.35
C ARG A 56 -7.97 -11.92 5.65
N ALA A 57 -7.64 -12.49 6.80
CA ALA A 57 -6.27 -12.85 7.17
C ALA A 57 -5.65 -13.84 6.17
N ALA A 58 -6.38 -14.88 5.76
CA ALA A 58 -5.91 -15.85 4.76
C ALA A 58 -5.66 -15.19 3.39
N ALA A 59 -6.52 -14.25 2.97
CA ALA A 59 -6.33 -13.51 1.73
C ALA A 59 -5.07 -12.62 1.79
N LEU A 60 -4.80 -11.94 2.90
CA LEU A 60 -3.56 -11.19 3.11
C LEU A 60 -2.33 -12.11 3.08
N ASP A 61 -2.40 -13.31 3.68
CA ASP A 61 -1.32 -14.30 3.62
C ASP A 61 -1.07 -14.81 2.19
N GLN A 62 -2.13 -14.98 1.41
CA GLN A 62 -1.99 -15.30 -0.02
C GLN A 62 -1.22 -14.21 -0.76
N TRP A 63 -1.52 -12.93 -0.50
CA TRP A 63 -0.79 -11.80 -1.08
C TRP A 63 0.68 -11.77 -0.65
N ARG A 64 1.01 -12.09 0.62
CA ARG A 64 2.41 -12.25 1.06
C ARG A 64 3.14 -13.31 0.22
N GLY A 65 2.52 -14.46 -0.01
CA GLY A 65 3.06 -15.52 -0.86
C GLY A 65 3.29 -15.07 -2.31
N GLN A 66 2.32 -14.38 -2.90
CA GLN A 66 2.43 -13.85 -4.27
C GLN A 66 3.51 -12.78 -4.41
N ILE A 67 3.64 -11.87 -3.42
CA ILE A 67 4.75 -10.91 -3.37
C ILE A 67 6.08 -11.63 -3.26
N ALA A 68 6.22 -12.64 -2.39
CA ALA A 68 7.45 -13.41 -2.28
C ALA A 68 7.84 -14.09 -3.61
N ALA A 69 6.84 -14.61 -4.35
CA ALA A 69 7.05 -15.24 -5.65
C ALA A 69 7.63 -14.27 -6.71
N LEU A 70 7.27 -12.97 -6.67
CA LEU A 70 7.86 -11.95 -7.55
C LEU A 70 9.40 -11.86 -7.41
N TYR A 71 9.93 -12.11 -6.22
CA TYR A 71 11.36 -11.97 -5.92
C TYR A 71 12.13 -13.29 -6.06
N THR A 72 11.43 -14.42 -6.04
CA THR A 72 12.05 -15.76 -6.17
C THR A 72 11.88 -16.37 -7.56
N GLY A 73 11.18 -15.69 -8.48
CA GLY A 73 10.91 -16.19 -9.83
C GLY A 73 9.84 -17.28 -9.88
N GLY A 74 8.99 -17.36 -8.84
CA GLY A 74 7.82 -18.24 -8.81
C GLY A 74 6.60 -17.64 -9.51
N ASP A 75 5.47 -18.35 -9.45
CA ASP A 75 4.19 -17.84 -9.93
C ASP A 75 3.63 -16.78 -8.98
N ALA A 76 3.68 -15.55 -9.40
CA ALA A 76 3.20 -14.40 -8.62
C ALA A 76 1.66 -14.22 -8.68
N GLY A 77 0.95 -15.05 -9.42
CA GLY A 77 -0.51 -14.97 -9.49
C GLY A 77 -1.02 -13.56 -9.81
N GLU A 78 -1.95 -13.08 -8.99
CA GLU A 78 -2.53 -11.74 -9.15
C GLU A 78 -1.51 -10.61 -8.95
N ALA A 79 -0.47 -10.79 -8.15
CA ALA A 79 0.57 -9.79 -7.94
C ALA A 79 1.49 -9.60 -9.17
N GLY A 80 1.35 -10.43 -10.20
CA GLY A 80 2.18 -10.37 -11.43
C GLY A 80 2.19 -9.00 -12.12
N PHE A 81 1.14 -8.19 -11.99
CA PHE A 81 1.10 -6.83 -12.55
C PHE A 81 2.14 -5.88 -11.92
N LEU A 82 2.69 -6.20 -10.75
CA LEU A 82 3.74 -5.43 -10.09
C LEU A 82 5.13 -5.71 -10.68
N ALA A 83 5.33 -6.85 -11.36
CA ALA A 83 6.64 -7.28 -11.83
C ALA A 83 7.41 -6.21 -12.66
N PRO A 84 6.78 -5.50 -13.63
CA PRO A 84 7.49 -4.46 -14.37
C PRO A 84 8.02 -3.33 -13.49
N ALA A 85 7.23 -2.90 -12.49
CA ALA A 85 7.63 -1.85 -11.55
C ALA A 85 8.75 -2.33 -10.61
N VAL A 86 8.60 -3.53 -10.04
CA VAL A 86 9.61 -4.16 -9.16
C VAL A 86 10.96 -4.25 -9.85
N HIS A 87 11.00 -4.78 -11.08
CA HIS A 87 12.25 -4.95 -11.81
C HIS A 87 12.87 -3.61 -12.25
N ARG A 88 12.05 -2.70 -12.79
CA ARG A 88 12.55 -1.44 -13.32
C ARG A 88 13.10 -0.52 -12.25
N PHE A 89 12.39 -0.39 -11.14
CA PHE A 89 12.70 0.57 -10.07
C PHE A 89 13.36 -0.09 -8.85
N ARG A 90 13.65 -1.40 -8.92
CA ARG A 90 14.26 -2.17 -7.83
C ARG A 90 13.51 -1.97 -6.51
N LEU A 91 12.16 -2.09 -6.56
CA LEU A 91 11.32 -1.97 -5.39
C LEU A 91 11.65 -3.10 -4.40
N GLU A 92 11.63 -2.81 -3.12
CA GLU A 92 11.98 -3.79 -2.11
C GLU A 92 10.77 -4.61 -1.66
N GLN A 93 10.94 -5.93 -1.54
CA GLN A 93 9.89 -6.83 -1.04
C GLN A 93 9.40 -6.41 0.33
N ALA A 94 10.32 -5.99 1.21
CA ALA A 94 10.01 -5.61 2.58
C ALA A 94 8.98 -4.49 2.67
N ASP A 95 8.96 -3.55 1.71
CA ASP A 95 8.01 -2.45 1.71
C ASP A 95 6.59 -2.90 1.34
N PHE A 96 6.45 -3.85 0.39
CA PHE A 96 5.16 -4.46 0.09
C PHE A 96 4.63 -5.29 1.27
N ILE A 97 5.50 -6.07 1.90
CA ILE A 97 5.14 -6.86 3.09
C ILE A 97 4.72 -5.94 4.24
N ALA A 98 5.43 -4.81 4.44
CA ALA A 98 5.05 -3.84 5.47
C ALA A 98 3.63 -3.28 5.26
N VAL A 99 3.23 -2.99 4.01
CA VAL A 99 1.85 -2.56 3.71
C VAL A 99 0.84 -3.65 4.07
N ILE A 100 1.10 -4.90 3.68
CA ILE A 100 0.22 -6.03 4.03
C ILE A 100 0.14 -6.22 5.55
N ASP A 101 1.26 -6.06 6.26
CA ASP A 101 1.31 -6.16 7.72
C ASP A 101 0.57 -5.00 8.42
N GLY A 102 0.47 -3.84 7.77
CA GLY A 102 -0.39 -2.75 8.21
C GLY A 102 -1.87 -3.12 8.13
N MET A 103 -2.30 -3.63 6.98
CA MET A 103 -3.67 -4.14 6.79
C MET A 103 -4.00 -5.31 7.72
N GLN A 104 -3.00 -6.14 8.05
CA GLN A 104 -3.19 -7.21 9.03
C GLN A 104 -3.48 -6.65 10.43
N MET A 105 -2.92 -5.50 10.81
CA MET A 105 -3.24 -4.87 12.11
C MET A 105 -4.74 -4.51 12.18
N ASP A 106 -5.33 -4.02 11.09
CA ASP A 106 -6.76 -3.70 11.04
C ASP A 106 -7.64 -4.98 11.08
N VAL A 107 -7.16 -6.07 10.51
CA VAL A 107 -7.84 -7.38 10.59
C VAL A 107 -7.71 -8.00 11.96
N ASP A 108 -6.57 -7.88 12.64
CA ASP A 108 -6.26 -8.59 13.89
C ASP A 108 -6.93 -7.98 15.11
N ASP A 109 -7.03 -6.67 15.19
CA ASP A 109 -7.64 -5.99 16.32
C ASP A 109 -8.30 -4.68 15.90
N TYR A 110 -9.35 -4.30 16.61
CA TYR A 110 -9.90 -2.95 16.50
C TYR A 110 -8.91 -1.99 17.18
N ILE A 111 -8.17 -1.22 16.37
CA ILE A 111 -7.15 -0.29 16.88
C ILE A 111 -7.86 0.93 17.51
N ARG A 112 -8.29 0.78 18.75
CA ARG A 112 -8.86 1.89 19.55
C ARG A 112 -7.89 2.32 20.63
N TRP A 113 -7.64 3.62 20.72
CA TRP A 113 -6.76 4.19 21.73
C TRP A 113 -5.39 3.51 21.79
N PRO A 114 -4.70 3.36 20.65
CA PRO A 114 -3.43 2.66 20.60
C PRO A 114 -2.36 3.38 21.40
N SER A 115 -1.35 2.65 21.86
CA SER A 115 -0.12 3.26 22.34
C SER A 115 0.53 4.07 21.22
N TYR A 116 1.35 5.06 21.59
CA TYR A 116 2.10 5.82 20.58
C TYR A 116 2.97 4.91 19.70
N SER A 117 3.60 3.88 20.28
CA SER A 117 4.40 2.92 19.50
C SER A 117 3.58 2.09 18.52
N THR A 118 2.36 1.71 18.89
CA THR A 118 1.44 1.01 17.98
C THR A 118 1.00 1.92 16.84
N LEU A 119 0.65 3.16 17.14
CA LEU A 119 0.26 4.15 16.15
C LEU A 119 1.42 4.48 15.20
N ASP A 120 2.63 4.66 15.72
CA ASP A 120 3.82 4.92 14.90
C ASP A 120 4.12 3.75 13.96
N LEU A 121 4.03 2.51 14.48
CA LEU A 121 4.20 1.31 13.67
C LEU A 121 3.14 1.20 12.57
N TYR A 122 1.90 1.49 12.89
CA TYR A 122 0.81 1.53 11.90
C TYR A 122 1.11 2.55 10.80
N CYS A 123 1.42 3.78 11.16
CA CYS A 123 1.78 4.83 10.19
C CYS A 123 2.99 4.45 9.32
N ASP A 124 3.99 3.76 9.89
CA ASP A 124 5.11 3.26 9.10
C ASP A 124 4.65 2.26 8.04
N ARG A 125 3.82 1.30 8.44
CA ARG A 125 3.37 0.20 7.60
C ARG A 125 2.44 0.66 6.48
N VAL A 126 1.42 1.47 6.81
CA VAL A 126 0.39 1.84 5.82
C VAL A 126 0.75 3.06 4.98
N ALA A 127 1.70 3.88 5.41
CA ALA A 127 2.05 5.11 4.72
C ALA A 127 3.54 5.26 4.40
N SER A 128 4.45 5.12 5.39
CA SER A 128 5.88 5.29 5.11
C SER A 128 6.42 4.21 4.19
N ALA A 129 5.92 2.96 4.26
CA ALA A 129 6.30 1.91 3.32
C ALA A 129 5.89 2.26 1.88
N VAL A 130 4.70 2.80 1.68
CA VAL A 130 4.25 3.32 0.37
C VAL A 130 5.15 4.46 -0.09
N GLY A 131 5.55 5.34 0.83
CA GLY A 131 6.53 6.39 0.57
C GLY A 131 7.86 5.81 0.07
N ARG A 132 8.41 4.78 0.73
CA ARG A 132 9.67 4.12 0.31
C ARG A 132 9.59 3.50 -1.08
N LEU A 133 8.46 2.90 -1.44
CA LEU A 133 8.20 2.45 -2.82
C LEU A 133 8.18 3.63 -3.81
N SER A 134 7.51 4.72 -3.44
CA SER A 134 7.32 5.89 -4.30
C SER A 134 8.62 6.64 -4.59
N VAL A 135 9.46 6.88 -3.58
CA VAL A 135 10.72 7.60 -3.75
C VAL A 135 11.72 6.87 -4.65
N ARG A 136 11.65 5.53 -4.69
CA ARG A 136 12.42 4.72 -5.64
C ARG A 136 11.94 4.92 -7.07
N VAL A 137 10.64 5.00 -7.28
CA VAL A 137 10.06 5.30 -8.61
C VAL A 137 10.47 6.70 -9.06
N PHE A 138 10.55 7.65 -8.14
CA PHE A 138 10.98 9.02 -8.43
C PHE A 138 12.51 9.18 -8.57
N GLY A 139 13.28 8.12 -8.34
CA GLY A 139 14.73 8.15 -8.50
C GLY A 139 15.45 8.99 -7.45
N MET A 140 14.86 9.15 -6.26
CA MET A 140 15.51 9.86 -5.17
C MET A 140 16.74 9.10 -4.65
N GLU A 141 17.71 9.87 -4.14
CA GLU A 141 18.81 9.29 -3.39
C GLU A 141 18.27 8.50 -2.20
N ARG A 142 18.91 7.36 -1.86
CA ARG A 142 18.34 6.36 -0.96
C ARG A 142 18.05 6.90 0.44
N ASP A 143 19.04 7.52 1.08
CA ASP A 143 18.91 7.94 2.47
C ASP A 143 17.93 9.11 2.60
N ALA A 144 18.04 10.09 1.70
CA ALA A 144 17.09 11.20 1.63
C ALA A 144 15.65 10.72 1.33
N GLY A 145 15.50 9.72 0.47
CA GLY A 145 14.22 9.11 0.17
C GLY A 145 13.60 8.39 1.37
N ILE A 146 14.41 7.64 2.13
CA ILE A 146 13.96 6.97 3.36
C ILE A 146 13.52 7.99 4.40
N ASP A 147 14.32 9.03 4.65
CA ASP A 147 14.00 10.09 5.60
C ASP A 147 12.71 10.81 5.22
N LEU A 148 12.57 11.18 3.94
CA LEU A 148 11.34 11.79 3.44
C LEU A 148 10.12 10.88 3.65
N SER A 149 10.25 9.60 3.30
CA SER A 149 9.18 8.63 3.45
C SER A 149 8.77 8.45 4.91
N HIS A 150 9.75 8.44 5.82
CA HIS A 150 9.53 8.33 7.25
C HIS A 150 8.67 9.49 7.78
N HIS A 151 9.07 10.72 7.49
CA HIS A 151 8.40 11.91 8.04
C HIS A 151 7.09 12.23 7.30
N LEU A 152 7.10 12.22 5.96
CA LEU A 152 5.94 12.58 5.17
C LEU A 152 4.84 11.51 5.26
N GLY A 153 5.20 10.23 5.24
CA GLY A 153 4.25 9.13 5.38
C GLY A 153 3.47 9.24 6.69
N ARG A 154 4.19 9.41 7.82
CA ARG A 154 3.58 9.60 9.14
C ARG A 154 2.70 10.84 9.21
N ALA A 155 3.18 11.97 8.68
CA ALA A 155 2.42 13.21 8.67
C ALA A 155 1.11 13.07 7.90
N LEU A 156 1.13 12.44 6.72
CA LEU A 156 -0.06 12.21 5.91
C LEU A 156 -1.03 11.25 6.60
N GLN A 157 -0.53 10.14 7.16
CA GLN A 157 -1.40 9.17 7.82
C GLN A 157 -2.03 9.73 9.09
N LEU A 158 -1.29 10.44 9.92
CA LEU A 158 -1.84 11.12 11.08
C LEU A 158 -2.87 12.19 10.68
N THR A 159 -2.66 12.88 9.58
CA THR A 159 -3.63 13.85 9.03
C THR A 159 -4.91 13.14 8.59
N ASN A 160 -4.81 11.97 7.92
CA ASN A 160 -5.98 11.18 7.55
C ASN A 160 -6.75 10.73 8.79
N ILE A 161 -6.07 10.15 9.78
CA ILE A 161 -6.71 9.72 11.04
C ILE A 161 -7.43 10.90 11.72
N LEU A 162 -6.80 12.07 11.80
CA LEU A 162 -7.41 13.26 12.41
C LEU A 162 -8.60 13.79 11.61
N ARG A 163 -8.55 13.73 10.28
CA ARG A 163 -9.64 14.15 9.40
C ARG A 163 -10.87 13.26 9.56
N ASP A 164 -10.64 11.96 9.70
CA ASP A 164 -11.69 10.94 9.61
C ASP A 164 -12.26 10.54 10.99
N ILE A 165 -11.78 11.17 12.11
CA ILE A 165 -12.20 10.87 13.48
C ILE A 165 -13.74 10.82 13.65
N ASP A 166 -14.46 11.78 13.08
CA ASP A 166 -15.92 11.86 13.24
C ASP A 166 -16.62 10.74 12.46
N GLU A 167 -16.10 10.39 11.28
CA GLU A 167 -16.62 9.30 10.45
C GLU A 167 -16.33 7.95 11.08
N ASP A 168 -15.10 7.73 11.54
CA ASP A 168 -14.67 6.50 12.21
C ASP A 168 -15.44 6.28 13.53
N ALA A 169 -15.68 7.35 14.30
CA ALA A 169 -16.47 7.28 15.51
C ALA A 169 -17.95 6.93 15.27
N ALA A 170 -18.49 7.23 14.10
CA ALA A 170 -19.86 6.90 13.75
C ALA A 170 -20.04 5.43 13.33
N ILE A 171 -18.98 4.83 12.79
CA ILE A 171 -18.96 3.42 12.38
C ILE A 171 -18.75 2.51 13.61
N GLY A 172 -18.06 2.96 14.61
CA GLY A 172 -17.92 2.28 15.92
C GLY A 172 -16.49 2.11 16.38
#